data_b98ccc50e17a27b30d0fb56cd1d46e19
#
_entry.id   b98ccc50e17a27b30d0fb56cd1d46e19
#
_cell.length_a   1.000
_cell.length_b   1.000
_cell.length_c   1.000
_cell.angle_alpha   90.00
_cell.angle_beta   90.00
_cell.angle_gamma   90.00
#
_symmetry.space_group_name_H-M   'P 1'
#
loop_
_entity.id
_entity.type
_entity.pdbx_description
1 polymer ?
#
loop_
_entity_poly.entity_id
_entity_poly.type
_entity_poly.pdbx_seq_one_letter_code
_entity_poly.pdbx_strand_id
1 'polypeptide(L)'
;MTSRRAAALLAAALIVAVAAPLGAYLKLGTLVGSRTQSLRWREFPVRYFINNNGVDQVTPQQFQAAIGRGFSTWRGVETAQTSSEFVGFVNAQPFVADGASVIGFQSRPDQDRTLAATTFTVDVTDGHILESDIFFNSTFLWSVADGGAADRFDVESIALHEIGHLLGLSHSALGETELVAGGRRVIAAEAAMFPIAFSRGNIAGRTLKADDIAGISDIYGTPAFTRDFGSIAGRVTKAGRGVKGAHVVAFGTRTGKLVAGFTLTENGDFVIAGLESGTYLLRAEPLDDGDINSFFDTDFGVDVDFRVAFHDRVVAVPRGGGVRDIEIKVVAK
;
A
#
# COMPACT_ATOMS: atom_id res chain seq x y z
N MET A 1 -25.98 -43.49 17.19
CA MET A 1 -26.45 -42.10 16.99
C MET A 1 -25.25 -41.20 16.85
N THR A 2 -24.82 -40.96 15.63
CA THR A 2 -23.62 -40.16 15.29
C THR A 2 -24.09 -38.86 14.68
N SER A 3 -23.99 -37.75 15.41
CA SER A 3 -24.30 -36.42 14.92
C SER A 3 -23.20 -35.95 13.95
N ARG A 4 -23.51 -35.91 12.66
CA ARG A 4 -22.71 -35.19 11.65
C ARG A 4 -22.88 -33.70 11.88
N ARG A 5 -21.82 -33.05 12.34
CA ARG A 5 -21.72 -31.58 12.27
C ARG A 5 -21.47 -31.23 10.82
N ALA A 6 -22.47 -30.67 10.17
CA ALA A 6 -22.30 -30.04 8.87
C ALA A 6 -21.50 -28.74 9.06
N ALA A 7 -20.26 -28.71 8.56
CA ALA A 7 -19.52 -27.49 8.41
C ALA A 7 -20.14 -26.71 7.24
N ALA A 8 -20.78 -25.60 7.53
CA ALA A 8 -21.23 -24.68 6.50
C ALA A 8 -20.00 -23.93 5.95
N LEU A 9 -19.57 -24.31 4.76
CA LEU A 9 -18.65 -23.52 3.96
C LEU A 9 -19.44 -22.29 3.46
N LEU A 10 -19.24 -21.14 4.12
CA LEU A 10 -19.68 -19.87 3.57
C LEU A 10 -18.75 -19.54 2.38
N ALA A 11 -19.34 -19.44 1.19
CA ALA A 11 -18.65 -18.95 0.01
C ALA A 11 -18.17 -17.52 0.27
N ALA A 12 -16.84 -17.33 0.28
CA ALA A 12 -16.22 -16.03 0.37
C ALA A 12 -16.55 -15.26 -0.93
N ALA A 13 -17.21 -14.13 -0.81
CA ALA A 13 -17.39 -13.21 -1.90
C ALA A 13 -16.04 -12.58 -2.23
N LEU A 14 -15.73 -12.48 -3.53
CA LEU A 14 -14.60 -11.69 -4.04
C LEU A 14 -14.87 -10.24 -3.62
N ILE A 15 -14.19 -9.76 -2.59
CA ILE A 15 -14.30 -8.37 -2.15
C ILE A 15 -13.17 -7.63 -2.84
N VAL A 16 -13.51 -6.79 -3.78
CA VAL A 16 -12.65 -5.68 -4.20
C VAL A 16 -12.38 -4.88 -2.94
N ALA A 17 -11.11 -4.80 -2.54
CA ALA A 17 -10.75 -4.13 -1.31
C ALA A 17 -11.06 -2.63 -1.45
N VAL A 18 -12.05 -2.18 -0.69
CA VAL A 18 -12.37 -0.76 -0.55
C VAL A 18 -11.32 -0.14 0.36
N ALA A 19 -10.70 0.96 -0.07
CA ALA A 19 -9.83 1.72 0.81
C ALA A 19 -10.62 2.22 2.02
N ALA A 20 -10.28 1.72 3.21
CA ALA A 20 -10.97 2.08 4.43
C ALA A 20 -10.31 3.29 5.09
N PRO A 21 -11.08 4.28 5.53
CA PRO A 21 -10.53 5.44 6.20
C PRO A 21 -10.16 5.12 7.65
N LEU A 22 -8.96 4.62 7.90
CA LEU A 22 -8.42 4.42 9.24
C LEU A 22 -6.95 4.80 9.31
N GLY A 23 -6.68 5.99 9.85
CA GLY A 23 -5.33 6.40 10.23
C GLY A 23 -4.47 6.96 9.09
N ALA A 24 -3.19 7.15 9.36
CA ALA A 24 -2.23 7.94 8.62
C ALA A 24 -1.95 7.51 7.18
N TYR A 25 -2.17 6.27 6.82
CA TYR A 25 -1.95 5.70 5.48
C TYR A 25 -3.25 5.18 4.95
N LEU A 26 -3.37 5.08 3.62
CA LEU A 26 -4.41 4.25 3.07
C LEU A 26 -4.07 2.79 3.40
N LYS A 27 -4.90 2.18 4.21
CA LYS A 27 -4.89 0.75 4.49
C LYS A 27 -6.01 0.10 3.73
N LEU A 28 -5.79 -1.08 3.25
CA LEU A 28 -6.88 -1.89 2.75
C LEU A 28 -7.83 -2.22 3.90
N GLY A 29 -9.13 -2.19 3.64
CA GLY A 29 -10.12 -2.40 4.68
C GLY A 29 -11.36 -3.10 4.17
N THR A 30 -12.15 -3.63 5.09
CA THR A 30 -13.47 -4.21 4.84
C THR A 30 -14.48 -3.70 5.86
N LEU A 31 -15.74 -3.74 5.51
CA LEU A 31 -16.84 -3.41 6.44
C LEU A 31 -17.13 -4.62 7.33
N VAL A 32 -17.02 -4.41 8.64
CA VAL A 32 -17.45 -5.37 9.66
C VAL A 32 -18.61 -4.72 10.44
N GLY A 33 -19.82 -5.12 10.12
CA GLY A 33 -21.02 -4.42 10.58
C GLY A 33 -21.06 -2.98 10.02
N SER A 34 -21.06 -1.97 10.90
CA SER A 34 -21.02 -0.54 10.54
C SER A 34 -19.63 0.09 10.66
N ARG A 35 -18.60 -0.69 10.92
CA ARG A 35 -17.22 -0.19 11.11
C ARG A 35 -16.32 -0.69 10.00
N THR A 36 -15.46 0.17 9.52
CA THR A 36 -14.37 -0.23 8.64
C THR A 36 -13.23 -0.79 9.47
N GLN A 37 -12.75 -1.98 9.10
CA GLN A 37 -11.65 -2.67 9.74
C GLN A 37 -10.51 -2.81 8.73
N SER A 38 -9.30 -2.46 9.13
CA SER A 38 -8.11 -2.68 8.28
C SER A 38 -7.86 -4.15 8.06
N LEU A 39 -7.54 -4.52 6.81
CA LEU A 39 -7.13 -5.87 6.49
C LEU A 39 -5.77 -6.16 7.11
N ARG A 40 -5.63 -7.35 7.69
CA ARG A 40 -4.36 -7.81 8.27
C ARG A 40 -4.35 -9.31 8.44
N TRP A 41 -3.18 -9.89 8.39
CA TRP A 41 -2.98 -11.28 8.78
C TRP A 41 -3.14 -11.42 10.30
N ARG A 42 -3.77 -12.52 10.72
CA ARG A 42 -3.91 -12.84 12.15
C ARG A 42 -2.63 -13.42 12.73
N GLU A 43 -1.95 -14.22 11.93
CA GLU A 43 -0.77 -14.99 12.32
C GLU A 43 0.31 -14.93 11.26
N PHE A 44 1.55 -15.11 11.70
CA PHE A 44 2.73 -15.23 10.86
C PHE A 44 3.43 -16.56 11.14
N PRO A 45 4.18 -17.15 10.19
CA PRO A 45 4.51 -16.59 8.87
C PRO A 45 3.33 -16.68 7.88
N VAL A 46 3.24 -15.69 6.98
CA VAL A 46 2.39 -15.83 5.79
C VAL A 46 2.97 -16.91 4.91
N ARG A 47 2.21 -17.97 4.68
CA ARG A 47 2.62 -19.11 3.87
C ARG A 47 2.18 -18.90 2.41
N TYR A 48 3.11 -19.03 1.48
CA TYR A 48 2.81 -18.81 0.06
C TYR A 48 3.44 -19.87 -0.83
N PHE A 49 2.81 -20.09 -1.97
CA PHE A 49 3.28 -20.95 -3.04
C PHE A 49 3.68 -20.12 -4.25
N ILE A 50 4.56 -20.66 -5.08
CA ILE A 50 4.91 -20.08 -6.38
C ILE A 50 4.36 -20.98 -7.47
N ASN A 51 3.67 -20.37 -8.44
CA ASN A 51 3.23 -21.08 -9.63
C ASN A 51 4.43 -21.54 -10.48
N ASN A 52 4.36 -22.75 -11.03
CA ASN A 52 5.42 -23.33 -11.86
C ASN A 52 5.60 -22.65 -13.23
N ASN A 53 4.77 -21.65 -13.57
CA ASN A 53 4.90 -20.94 -14.84
C ASN A 53 6.07 -19.96 -14.79
N GLY A 54 6.97 -20.06 -15.75
CA GLY A 54 7.95 -19.03 -16.07
C GLY A 54 7.48 -18.15 -17.23
N VAL A 55 8.24 -17.12 -17.53
CA VAL A 55 8.12 -16.29 -18.72
C VAL A 55 9.48 -16.20 -19.43
N ASP A 56 9.51 -15.58 -20.61
CA ASP A 56 10.78 -15.35 -21.30
C ASP A 56 11.82 -14.71 -20.38
N GLN A 57 12.99 -15.34 -20.24
CA GLN A 57 14.13 -14.98 -19.42
C GLN A 57 13.90 -14.96 -17.89
N VAL A 58 12.76 -15.45 -17.39
CA VAL A 58 12.52 -15.60 -15.95
C VAL A 58 11.96 -16.99 -15.65
N THR A 59 12.81 -17.87 -15.14
CA THR A 59 12.38 -19.20 -14.68
C THR A 59 11.58 -19.09 -13.38
N PRO A 60 10.77 -20.13 -13.04
CA PRO A 60 10.06 -20.16 -11.75
C PRO A 60 10.97 -19.97 -10.53
N GLN A 61 12.19 -20.54 -10.57
CA GLN A 61 13.16 -20.42 -9.48
C GLN A 61 13.72 -18.99 -9.35
N GLN A 62 14.01 -18.34 -10.46
CA GLN A 62 14.43 -16.95 -10.49
C GLN A 62 13.32 -16.01 -10.01
N PHE A 63 12.08 -16.28 -10.41
CA PHE A 63 10.91 -15.56 -9.94
C PHE A 63 10.73 -15.72 -8.43
N GLN A 64 10.76 -16.96 -7.92
CA GLN A 64 10.69 -17.26 -6.48
C GLN A 64 11.77 -16.51 -5.69
N ALA A 65 13.01 -16.47 -6.20
CA ALA A 65 14.09 -15.76 -5.53
C ALA A 65 13.83 -14.25 -5.45
N ALA A 66 13.28 -13.62 -6.50
CA ALA A 66 12.92 -12.21 -6.50
C ALA A 66 11.75 -11.91 -5.53
N ILE A 67 10.70 -12.75 -5.52
CA ILE A 67 9.60 -12.66 -4.55
C ILE A 67 10.13 -12.79 -3.11
N GLY A 68 11.03 -13.75 -2.86
CA GLY A 68 11.66 -13.96 -1.56
C GLY A 68 12.47 -12.75 -1.07
N ARG A 69 13.15 -12.02 -1.98
CA ARG A 69 13.82 -10.74 -1.63
C ARG A 69 12.80 -9.67 -1.25
N GLY A 70 11.69 -9.53 -1.98
CA GLY A 70 10.61 -8.61 -1.62
C GLY A 70 10.06 -8.87 -0.22
N PHE A 71 9.75 -10.11 0.12
CA PHE A 71 9.34 -10.49 1.49
C PHE A 71 10.43 -10.20 2.52
N SER A 72 11.69 -10.47 2.19
CA SER A 72 12.82 -10.19 3.10
C SER A 72 12.98 -8.69 3.38
N THR A 73 12.72 -7.84 2.40
CA THR A 73 12.74 -6.38 2.55
C THR A 73 11.66 -5.92 3.53
N TRP A 74 10.43 -6.40 3.40
CA TRP A 74 9.35 -6.11 4.38
C TRP A 74 9.65 -6.65 5.77
N ARG A 75 10.19 -7.88 5.87
CA ARG A 75 10.59 -8.47 7.16
C ARG A 75 11.70 -7.67 7.84
N GLY A 76 12.53 -6.96 7.07
CA GLY A 76 13.62 -6.12 7.57
C GLY A 76 13.15 -4.84 8.29
N VAL A 77 11.85 -4.53 8.32
CA VAL A 77 11.31 -3.38 9.05
C VAL A 77 11.29 -3.66 10.55
N GLU A 78 12.25 -3.11 11.29
CA GLU A 78 12.45 -3.37 12.72
C GLU A 78 11.24 -2.95 13.60
N THR A 79 10.44 -2.01 13.14
CA THR A 79 9.28 -1.47 13.83
C THR A 79 7.99 -2.23 13.57
N ALA A 80 8.02 -3.25 12.69
CA ALA A 80 6.89 -4.12 12.38
C ALA A 80 7.24 -5.60 12.56
N GLN A 81 6.25 -6.42 12.91
CA GLN A 81 6.40 -7.87 13.04
C GLN A 81 5.75 -8.54 11.83
N THR A 82 6.54 -8.83 10.81
CA THR A 82 6.11 -9.57 9.63
C THR A 82 7.05 -10.73 9.33
N SER A 83 6.52 -11.84 8.84
CA SER A 83 7.34 -12.94 8.31
C SER A 83 6.58 -13.74 7.25
N SER A 84 7.30 -14.47 6.41
CA SER A 84 6.74 -15.30 5.35
C SER A 84 7.47 -16.62 5.23
N GLU A 85 6.80 -17.61 4.67
CA GLU A 85 7.35 -18.96 4.42
C GLU A 85 7.01 -19.37 2.98
N PHE A 86 8.02 -19.60 2.16
CA PHE A 86 7.85 -20.27 0.88
C PHE A 86 7.61 -21.76 1.12
N VAL A 87 6.43 -22.25 0.70
CA VAL A 87 6.03 -23.64 0.94
C VAL A 87 6.48 -24.56 -0.20
N GLY A 88 6.44 -24.07 -1.43
CA GLY A 88 6.82 -24.87 -2.60
C GLY A 88 6.23 -24.36 -3.91
N PHE A 89 6.55 -25.07 -4.97
CA PHE A 89 6.01 -24.82 -6.31
C PHE A 89 4.71 -25.59 -6.54
N VAL A 90 3.74 -24.95 -7.19
CA VAL A 90 2.43 -25.54 -7.51
C VAL A 90 2.02 -25.25 -8.96
N ASN A 91 1.04 -26.02 -9.45
CA ASN A 91 0.43 -25.76 -10.76
C ASN A 91 -0.85 -24.89 -10.66
N ALA A 92 -1.27 -24.55 -9.42
CA ALA A 92 -2.40 -23.67 -9.21
C ALA A 92 -2.14 -22.28 -9.80
N GLN A 93 -3.19 -21.66 -10.30
CA GLN A 93 -3.13 -20.29 -10.80
C GLN A 93 -3.46 -19.31 -9.67
N PRO A 94 -2.86 -18.12 -9.64
CA PRO A 94 -3.33 -17.07 -8.74
C PRO A 94 -4.76 -16.62 -9.07
N PHE A 95 -5.43 -15.96 -8.14
CA PHE A 95 -6.81 -15.48 -8.22
C PHE A 95 -7.86 -16.60 -8.17
N VAL A 96 -7.57 -17.64 -7.43
CA VAL A 96 -8.51 -18.73 -7.14
C VAL A 96 -8.66 -18.83 -5.63
N ALA A 97 -9.83 -18.49 -5.09
CA ALA A 97 -10.11 -18.59 -3.66
C ALA A 97 -10.21 -20.06 -3.23
N ASP A 98 -9.08 -20.67 -2.89
CA ASP A 98 -8.94 -22.09 -2.56
C ASP A 98 -8.28 -22.34 -1.19
N GLY A 99 -7.95 -21.28 -0.45
CA GLY A 99 -7.31 -21.33 0.85
C GLY A 99 -5.78 -21.38 0.79
N ALA A 100 -5.18 -21.20 -0.39
CA ALA A 100 -3.74 -21.18 -0.58
C ALA A 100 -3.29 -19.88 -1.25
N SER A 101 -2.41 -19.13 -0.62
CA SER A 101 -1.84 -17.93 -1.24
C SER A 101 -0.87 -18.33 -2.35
N VAL A 102 -1.21 -18.02 -3.59
CA VAL A 102 -0.41 -18.34 -4.79
C VAL A 102 0.10 -17.07 -5.45
N ILE A 103 1.40 -17.04 -5.74
CA ILE A 103 2.04 -15.94 -6.46
C ILE A 103 2.59 -16.48 -7.77
N GLY A 104 2.25 -15.85 -8.90
CA GLY A 104 2.68 -16.41 -10.19
C GLY A 104 2.38 -15.58 -11.42
N PHE A 105 2.94 -16.00 -12.53
CA PHE A 105 2.63 -15.43 -13.83
C PHE A 105 1.30 -15.94 -14.37
N GLN A 106 0.48 -15.02 -14.85
CA GLN A 106 -0.79 -15.30 -15.51
C GLN A 106 -0.96 -14.38 -16.73
N SER A 107 -1.44 -14.92 -17.85
CA SER A 107 -1.72 -14.10 -19.02
C SER A 107 -3.04 -13.34 -18.85
N ARG A 108 -2.96 -12.01 -18.79
CA ARG A 108 -4.10 -11.11 -18.64
C ARG A 108 -4.07 -10.01 -19.71
N PRO A 109 -4.33 -10.38 -20.99
CA PRO A 109 -4.36 -9.40 -22.08
C PRO A 109 -5.54 -8.40 -21.96
N ASP A 110 -6.56 -8.74 -21.17
CA ASP A 110 -7.68 -7.89 -20.79
C ASP A 110 -7.25 -6.77 -19.81
N GLN A 111 -6.08 -6.87 -19.22
CA GLN A 111 -5.49 -5.91 -18.28
C GLN A 111 -4.15 -5.37 -18.84
N ASP A 112 -4.20 -4.77 -20.00
CA ASP A 112 -3.04 -4.31 -20.78
C ASP A 112 -2.25 -3.16 -20.12
N ARG A 113 -2.79 -2.57 -19.04
CA ARG A 113 -2.15 -1.51 -18.23
C ARG A 113 -1.77 -1.96 -16.81
N THR A 114 -2.05 -3.21 -16.45
CA THR A 114 -1.79 -3.75 -15.11
C THR A 114 -0.64 -4.73 -15.15
N LEU A 115 0.47 -4.37 -14.50
CA LEU A 115 1.68 -5.20 -14.41
C LEU A 115 1.47 -6.40 -13.49
N ALA A 116 0.88 -6.16 -12.34
CA ALA A 116 0.53 -7.16 -11.34
C ALA A 116 -0.67 -6.70 -10.54
N ALA A 117 -1.29 -7.57 -9.80
CA ALA A 117 -2.30 -7.20 -8.81
C ALA A 117 -2.44 -8.27 -7.72
N THR A 118 -2.93 -7.83 -6.57
CA THR A 118 -3.14 -8.64 -5.37
C THR A 118 -4.63 -8.79 -5.09
N THR A 119 -5.07 -10.01 -4.75
CA THR A 119 -6.43 -10.30 -4.30
C THR A 119 -6.44 -10.86 -2.90
N PHE A 120 -7.62 -10.84 -2.26
CA PHE A 120 -7.81 -11.27 -0.88
C PHE A 120 -9.05 -12.11 -0.72
N THR A 121 -8.95 -13.14 0.10
CA THR A 121 -10.05 -13.78 0.80
C THR A 121 -9.97 -13.35 2.26
N VAL A 122 -11.04 -12.75 2.80
CA VAL A 122 -11.04 -12.16 4.13
C VAL A 122 -12.16 -12.72 4.99
N ASP A 123 -11.90 -12.79 6.29
CA ASP A 123 -12.93 -13.04 7.28
C ASP A 123 -13.75 -11.75 7.49
N VAL A 124 -14.98 -11.75 7.00
CA VAL A 124 -15.90 -10.59 7.08
C VAL A 124 -16.37 -10.29 8.50
N THR A 125 -16.05 -11.13 9.48
CA THR A 125 -16.43 -10.92 10.88
C THR A 125 -15.42 -10.07 11.65
N ASP A 126 -14.16 -10.05 11.21
CA ASP A 126 -13.07 -9.36 11.92
C ASP A 126 -12.00 -8.73 11.01
N GLY A 127 -12.12 -8.85 9.67
CA GLY A 127 -11.24 -8.24 8.70
C GLY A 127 -9.88 -8.92 8.55
N HIS A 128 -9.69 -10.14 9.09
CA HIS A 128 -8.43 -10.85 8.88
C HIS A 128 -8.32 -11.44 7.48
N ILE A 129 -7.13 -11.33 6.91
CA ILE A 129 -6.77 -11.97 5.66
C ILE A 129 -6.63 -13.47 5.90
N LEU A 130 -7.34 -14.28 5.14
CA LEU A 130 -7.28 -15.75 5.16
C LEU A 130 -6.38 -16.27 4.05
N GLU A 131 -6.37 -15.57 2.91
CA GLU A 131 -5.65 -15.91 1.70
C GLU A 131 -5.39 -14.63 0.90
N SER A 132 -4.26 -14.55 0.21
CA SER A 132 -3.96 -13.46 -0.70
C SER A 132 -3.10 -13.96 -1.86
N ASP A 133 -3.59 -13.77 -3.08
CA ASP A 133 -2.91 -14.14 -4.31
C ASP A 133 -2.30 -12.92 -4.99
N ILE A 134 -1.18 -13.14 -5.70
CA ILE A 134 -0.58 -12.12 -6.55
C ILE A 134 -0.37 -12.69 -7.95
N PHE A 135 -0.98 -12.10 -8.96
CA PHE A 135 -0.59 -12.40 -10.33
C PHE A 135 0.38 -11.33 -10.88
N PHE A 136 1.30 -11.77 -11.69
CA PHE A 136 2.14 -10.96 -12.55
C PHE A 136 1.68 -11.18 -14.01
N ASN A 137 1.36 -10.09 -14.71
CA ASN A 137 0.83 -10.21 -16.06
C ASN A 137 1.93 -10.63 -17.05
N SER A 138 1.85 -11.86 -17.53
CA SER A 138 2.85 -12.44 -18.44
C SER A 138 2.83 -11.86 -19.88
N THR A 139 1.91 -10.94 -20.17
CA THR A 139 1.92 -10.19 -21.43
C THR A 139 3.00 -9.10 -21.48
N PHE A 140 3.57 -8.73 -20.33
CA PHE A 140 4.70 -7.82 -20.24
C PHE A 140 6.03 -8.56 -20.24
N LEU A 141 7.11 -7.84 -20.58
CA LEU A 141 8.47 -8.35 -20.52
C LEU A 141 9.05 -8.12 -19.11
N TRP A 142 9.55 -9.19 -18.51
CA TRP A 142 10.04 -9.20 -17.13
C TRP A 142 11.53 -9.46 -17.02
N SER A 143 12.16 -8.97 -15.96
CA SER A 143 13.56 -9.19 -15.63
C SER A 143 13.76 -9.37 -14.13
N VAL A 144 14.77 -10.17 -13.78
CA VAL A 144 15.30 -10.33 -12.43
C VAL A 144 16.77 -9.91 -12.34
N ALA A 145 17.29 -9.21 -13.35
CA ALA A 145 18.67 -8.76 -13.40
C ALA A 145 18.96 -7.74 -12.28
N ASP A 146 20.11 -7.88 -11.62
CA ASP A 146 20.50 -7.02 -10.49
C ASP A 146 20.58 -5.54 -10.88
N GLY A 147 21.03 -5.22 -12.07
CA GLY A 147 21.11 -3.84 -12.61
C GLY A 147 19.89 -3.40 -13.42
N GLY A 148 18.82 -4.23 -13.48
CA GLY A 148 17.69 -4.01 -14.37
C GLY A 148 17.98 -4.40 -15.82
N ALA A 149 16.96 -4.36 -16.68
CA ALA A 149 17.09 -4.60 -18.13
C ALA A 149 16.22 -3.57 -18.88
N ALA A 150 16.82 -2.83 -19.79
CA ALA A 150 16.30 -1.59 -20.36
C ALA A 150 14.89 -1.68 -20.99
N ASP A 151 14.51 -2.85 -21.49
CA ASP A 151 13.22 -3.09 -22.16
C ASP A 151 12.22 -3.89 -21.31
N ARG A 152 12.55 -4.19 -20.04
CA ARG A 152 11.81 -5.10 -19.17
C ARG A 152 11.44 -4.45 -17.84
N PHE A 153 10.32 -4.85 -17.28
CA PHE A 153 9.94 -4.48 -15.92
C PHE A 153 10.66 -5.38 -14.91
N ASP A 154 10.97 -4.80 -13.78
CA ASP A 154 11.69 -5.47 -12.71
C ASP A 154 10.73 -6.25 -11.80
N VAL A 155 10.90 -7.57 -11.73
CA VAL A 155 10.06 -8.44 -10.88
C VAL A 155 10.12 -8.04 -9.42
N GLU A 156 11.32 -7.75 -8.88
CA GLU A 156 11.51 -7.47 -7.45
C GLU A 156 10.85 -6.16 -7.02
N SER A 157 10.93 -5.11 -7.85
CA SER A 157 10.27 -3.83 -7.59
C SER A 157 8.75 -3.98 -7.54
N ILE A 158 8.17 -4.69 -8.51
CA ILE A 158 6.73 -4.94 -8.54
C ILE A 158 6.32 -5.89 -7.41
N ALA A 159 7.12 -6.92 -7.11
CA ALA A 159 6.87 -7.81 -5.98
C ALA A 159 6.85 -7.06 -4.65
N LEU A 160 7.76 -6.11 -4.43
CA LEU A 160 7.79 -5.32 -3.20
C LEU A 160 6.49 -4.53 -3.02
N HIS A 161 5.96 -3.93 -4.10
CA HIS A 161 4.67 -3.24 -4.11
C HIS A 161 3.51 -4.20 -3.79
N GLU A 162 3.38 -5.29 -4.55
CA GLU A 162 2.27 -6.25 -4.37
C GLU A 162 2.29 -6.93 -3.00
N ILE A 163 3.48 -7.23 -2.46
CA ILE A 163 3.61 -7.76 -1.11
C ILE A 163 3.17 -6.73 -0.06
N GLY A 164 3.35 -5.44 -0.30
CA GLY A 164 2.77 -4.40 0.55
C GLY A 164 1.24 -4.49 0.60
N HIS A 165 0.58 -4.70 -0.54
CA HIS A 165 -0.86 -5.00 -0.58
C HIS A 165 -1.18 -6.29 0.17
N LEU A 166 -0.50 -7.39 -0.14
CA LEU A 166 -0.67 -8.67 0.55
C LEU A 166 -0.59 -8.52 2.07
N LEU A 167 0.21 -7.58 2.58
CA LEU A 167 0.32 -7.26 4.00
C LEU A 167 -0.73 -6.25 4.49
N GLY A 168 -1.64 -5.76 3.64
CA GLY A 168 -2.76 -4.90 4.04
C GLY A 168 -2.57 -3.40 3.80
N LEU A 169 -1.46 -2.98 3.16
CA LEU A 169 -1.27 -1.58 2.74
C LEU A 169 -2.07 -1.29 1.47
N SER A 170 -2.64 -0.09 1.36
CA SER A 170 -3.15 0.48 0.12
C SER A 170 -2.08 1.38 -0.52
N HIS A 171 -2.45 2.16 -1.53
CA HIS A 171 -1.50 3.02 -2.23
C HIS A 171 -1.10 4.25 -1.42
N SER A 172 0.12 4.72 -1.62
CA SER A 172 0.65 6.00 -1.17
C SER A 172 0.65 7.00 -2.32
N ALA A 173 0.30 8.27 -2.07
CA ALA A 173 0.37 9.32 -3.08
C ALA A 173 1.72 10.08 -3.08
N LEU A 174 2.73 9.56 -2.37
CA LEU A 174 4.08 10.14 -2.38
C LEU A 174 4.84 9.79 -3.66
N GLY A 175 4.49 10.47 -4.74
CA GLY A 175 5.16 10.38 -6.03
C GLY A 175 4.82 11.55 -6.92
N GLU A 176 5.69 11.82 -7.87
CA GLU A 176 5.56 12.88 -8.87
C GLU A 176 5.50 12.24 -10.25
N THR A 177 4.55 12.65 -11.05
CA THR A 177 4.39 12.15 -12.41
C THR A 177 4.26 13.28 -13.42
N GLU A 178 4.57 12.98 -14.67
CA GLU A 178 4.25 13.83 -15.79
C GLU A 178 3.33 13.10 -16.78
N LEU A 179 2.44 13.83 -17.41
CA LEU A 179 1.59 13.31 -18.47
C LEU A 179 2.41 13.20 -19.76
N VAL A 180 2.42 12.00 -20.33
CA VAL A 180 3.06 11.72 -21.62
C VAL A 180 2.07 11.04 -22.57
N ALA A 181 2.42 10.94 -23.86
CA ALA A 181 1.61 10.19 -24.79
C ALA A 181 1.48 8.72 -24.31
N GLY A 182 0.24 8.31 -24.00
CA GLY A 182 -0.06 6.96 -23.52
C GLY A 182 -0.18 6.79 -22.00
N GLY A 183 -0.09 7.85 -21.20
CA GLY A 183 -0.33 7.78 -19.76
C GLY A 183 0.52 8.71 -18.91
N ARG A 184 0.91 8.23 -17.74
CA ARG A 184 1.77 8.96 -16.81
C ARG A 184 3.17 8.32 -16.76
N ARG A 185 4.20 9.12 -16.62
CA ARG A 185 5.58 8.70 -16.35
C ARG A 185 5.99 9.17 -14.96
N VAL A 186 6.50 8.25 -14.14
CA VAL A 186 7.02 8.57 -12.82
C VAL A 186 8.33 9.33 -12.97
N ILE A 187 8.40 10.50 -12.33
CA ILE A 187 9.61 11.32 -12.20
C ILE A 187 10.33 10.94 -10.92
N ALA A 188 9.59 10.81 -9.82
CA ALA A 188 10.07 10.41 -8.51
C ALA A 188 8.99 9.63 -7.77
N ALA A 189 9.38 8.71 -6.87
CA ALA A 189 8.48 8.08 -5.92
C ALA A 189 9.19 7.95 -4.57
N GLU A 190 8.53 8.43 -3.54
CA GLU A 190 8.96 8.39 -2.14
C GLU A 190 8.17 7.37 -1.32
N ALA A 191 7.53 6.41 -2.01
CA ALA A 191 6.93 5.22 -1.46
C ALA A 191 7.00 4.06 -2.45
N ALA A 192 7.27 2.85 -1.99
CA ALA A 192 7.14 1.63 -2.78
C ALA A 192 5.66 1.38 -3.14
N MET A 193 4.73 1.85 -2.29
CA MET A 193 3.30 1.75 -2.50
C MET A 193 2.71 2.84 -3.43
N PHE A 194 3.55 3.61 -4.15
CA PHE A 194 3.04 4.50 -5.20
C PHE A 194 2.47 3.69 -6.37
N PRO A 195 1.23 3.99 -6.86
CA PRO A 195 0.49 3.08 -7.76
C PRO A 195 1.02 2.99 -9.18
N ILE A 196 1.97 3.85 -9.57
CA ILE A 196 2.49 3.88 -10.93
C ILE A 196 3.94 3.39 -10.90
N ALA A 197 4.20 2.32 -11.64
CA ALA A 197 5.52 1.73 -11.74
C ALA A 197 6.50 2.64 -12.49
N PHE A 198 7.77 2.58 -12.09
CA PHE A 198 8.85 3.18 -12.88
C PHE A 198 8.92 2.56 -14.28
N SER A 199 9.50 3.31 -15.20
CA SER A 199 9.76 2.84 -16.57
C SER A 199 10.60 1.56 -16.57
N ARG A 200 10.52 0.79 -17.65
CA ARG A 200 11.33 -0.41 -17.88
C ARG A 200 12.81 -0.14 -17.64
N GLY A 201 13.51 -1.09 -17.08
CA GLY A 201 14.92 -1.00 -16.72
C GLY A 201 15.20 -0.35 -15.37
N ASN A 202 14.24 0.29 -14.74
CA ASN A 202 14.41 0.95 -13.44
C ASN A 202 14.20 -0.05 -12.29
N ILE A 203 15.09 -0.03 -11.30
CA ILE A 203 15.07 -0.87 -10.09
C ILE A 203 14.89 -0.07 -8.80
N ALA A 204 14.59 1.24 -8.88
CA ALA A 204 14.44 2.10 -7.70
C ALA A 204 13.30 1.66 -6.77
N GLY A 205 12.31 0.93 -7.30
CA GLY A 205 11.21 0.35 -6.53
C GLY A 205 11.59 -0.81 -5.60
N ARG A 206 12.85 -1.28 -5.57
CA ARG A 206 13.31 -2.37 -4.68
C ARG A 206 13.51 -1.95 -3.23
N THR A 207 13.24 -0.71 -2.84
CA THR A 207 13.53 -0.19 -1.49
C THR A 207 12.32 0.47 -0.87
N LEU A 208 12.07 0.15 0.40
CA LEU A 208 11.06 0.83 1.19
C LEU A 208 11.50 2.24 1.57
N LYS A 209 10.55 3.15 1.63
CA LYS A 209 10.73 4.52 2.08
C LYS A 209 10.10 4.72 3.46
N ALA A 210 10.25 5.91 4.02
CA ALA A 210 9.75 6.21 5.36
C ALA A 210 8.22 6.01 5.49
N ASP A 211 7.49 6.31 4.43
CA ASP A 211 6.04 6.13 4.35
C ASP A 211 5.63 4.66 4.42
N ASP A 212 6.25 3.81 3.62
CA ASP A 212 6.00 2.36 3.62
C ASP A 212 6.30 1.74 4.99
N ILE A 213 7.44 2.11 5.59
CA ILE A 213 7.87 1.65 6.92
C ILE A 213 6.85 2.07 7.98
N ALA A 214 6.40 3.30 7.92
CA ALA A 214 5.43 3.82 8.85
C ALA A 214 4.07 3.12 8.67
N GLY A 215 3.63 2.88 7.43
CA GLY A 215 2.37 2.18 7.10
C GLY A 215 2.35 0.75 7.62
N ILE A 216 3.38 -0.04 7.35
CA ILE A 216 3.44 -1.44 7.81
C ILE A 216 3.56 -1.53 9.34
N SER A 217 4.25 -0.56 9.96
CA SER A 217 4.38 -0.49 11.41
C SER A 217 3.08 -0.08 12.10
N ASP A 218 2.20 0.65 11.42
CA ASP A 218 0.88 0.98 11.95
C ASP A 218 -0.09 -0.22 11.89
N ILE A 219 0.15 -1.21 11.01
CA ILE A 219 -0.63 -2.46 10.93
C ILE A 219 -0.08 -3.53 11.91
N TYR A 220 1.24 -3.73 11.93
CA TYR A 220 1.92 -4.82 12.65
C TYR A 220 2.98 -4.34 13.63
N GLY A 221 2.78 -3.16 14.22
CA GLY A 221 3.78 -2.48 15.04
C GLY A 221 4.27 -3.28 16.22
N THR A 222 5.57 -3.21 16.44
CA THR A 222 6.21 -3.66 17.67
C THR A 222 5.94 -2.66 18.81
N PRO A 223 6.14 -3.04 20.08
CA PRO A 223 6.10 -2.07 21.19
C PRO A 223 7.08 -0.91 21.03
N ALA A 224 8.17 -1.09 20.27
CA ALA A 224 9.11 -0.01 19.95
C ALA A 224 8.46 1.06 19.05
N PHE A 225 7.58 0.68 18.14
CA PHE A 225 6.89 1.65 17.27
C PHE A 225 6.09 2.68 18.08
N THR A 226 5.20 2.22 18.96
CA THR A 226 4.39 3.12 19.80
C THR A 226 5.19 3.91 20.83
N ARG A 227 6.32 3.34 21.30
CA ARG A 227 7.20 4.03 22.27
C ARG A 227 8.06 5.11 21.63
N ASP A 228 8.53 4.91 20.42
CA ASP A 228 9.60 5.70 19.81
C ASP A 228 9.12 6.65 18.71
N PHE A 229 7.98 6.37 18.09
CA PHE A 229 7.40 7.18 17.02
C PHE A 229 6.17 7.95 17.49
N GLY A 230 5.98 9.10 16.90
CA GLY A 230 4.87 9.99 17.21
C GLY A 230 3.88 10.13 16.05
N SER A 231 2.94 11.05 16.23
CA SER A 231 1.91 11.35 15.24
C SER A 231 1.55 12.83 15.17
N ILE A 232 0.99 13.24 14.04
CA ILE A 232 0.34 14.54 13.86
C ILE A 232 -1.09 14.29 13.43
N ALA A 233 -2.04 14.97 14.07
CA ALA A 233 -3.46 14.92 13.72
C ALA A 233 -4.03 16.33 13.55
N GLY A 234 -4.96 16.46 12.64
CA GLY A 234 -5.56 17.75 12.35
C GLY A 234 -6.62 17.65 11.26
N ARG A 235 -6.86 18.76 10.59
CA ARG A 235 -7.82 18.84 9.49
C ARG A 235 -7.34 19.80 8.39
N VAL A 236 -7.82 19.55 7.18
CA VAL A 236 -7.68 20.46 6.04
C VAL A 236 -9.03 21.12 5.80
N THR A 237 -9.02 22.46 5.66
CA THR A 237 -10.26 23.23 5.45
C THR A 237 -10.16 24.16 4.24
N LYS A 238 -11.26 24.30 3.50
CA LYS A 238 -11.46 25.24 2.38
C LYS A 238 -12.68 26.12 2.66
N ALA A 239 -12.49 27.42 2.81
CA ALA A 239 -13.57 28.36 3.20
C ALA A 239 -14.37 27.90 4.45
N GLY A 240 -13.67 27.34 5.47
CA GLY A 240 -14.27 26.90 6.72
C GLY A 240 -14.97 25.53 6.67
N ARG A 241 -14.95 24.84 5.52
CA ARG A 241 -15.47 23.48 5.38
C ARG A 241 -14.34 22.48 5.26
N GLY A 242 -14.54 21.25 5.73
CA GLY A 242 -13.57 20.18 5.56
C GLY A 242 -13.33 19.87 4.09
N VAL A 243 -12.08 19.50 3.77
CA VAL A 243 -11.68 19.00 2.44
C VAL A 243 -11.48 17.51 2.55
N LYS A 244 -12.20 16.72 1.79
CA LYS A 244 -12.11 15.26 1.77
C LYS A 244 -11.19 14.79 0.66
N GLY A 245 -10.33 13.82 0.95
CA GLY A 245 -9.36 13.27 0.00
C GLY A 245 -8.12 14.12 -0.22
N ALA A 246 -7.89 15.18 0.59
CA ALA A 246 -6.64 15.93 0.53
C ALA A 246 -5.46 15.05 0.97
N HIS A 247 -4.39 15.05 0.19
CA HIS A 247 -3.12 14.43 0.55
C HIS A 247 -2.36 15.37 1.49
N VAL A 248 -1.99 14.88 2.68
CA VAL A 248 -1.27 15.66 3.69
C VAL A 248 0.09 15.05 3.92
N VAL A 249 1.14 15.82 3.66
CA VAL A 249 2.53 15.38 3.71
C VAL A 249 3.25 16.02 4.88
N ALA A 250 3.91 15.22 5.70
CA ALA A 250 4.82 15.62 6.75
C ALA A 250 6.27 15.45 6.27
N PHE A 251 6.98 16.56 6.06
CA PHE A 251 8.38 16.59 5.67
C PHE A 251 9.27 16.81 6.89
N GLY A 252 10.08 15.84 7.22
CA GLY A 252 11.06 15.91 8.32
C GLY A 252 12.21 16.87 7.99
N THR A 253 12.24 18.03 8.62
CA THR A 253 13.19 19.12 8.29
C THR A 253 14.66 18.76 8.48
N ARG A 254 14.95 17.76 9.30
CA ARG A 254 16.32 17.30 9.56
C ARG A 254 16.68 16.06 8.75
N THR A 255 15.72 15.19 8.48
CA THR A 255 15.95 13.88 7.86
C THR A 255 15.67 13.85 6.37
N GLY A 256 14.90 14.81 5.87
CA GLY A 256 14.38 14.80 4.50
C GLY A 256 13.28 13.76 4.24
N LYS A 257 12.93 12.94 5.24
CA LYS A 257 11.94 11.87 5.10
C LYS A 257 10.54 12.46 4.93
N LEU A 258 9.76 11.83 4.07
CA LEU A 258 8.34 12.11 3.86
C LEU A 258 7.51 10.98 4.45
N VAL A 259 6.47 11.36 5.17
CA VAL A 259 5.40 10.47 5.61
C VAL A 259 4.08 11.19 5.37
N ALA A 260 3.11 10.51 4.80
CA ALA A 260 1.88 11.16 4.37
C ALA A 260 0.62 10.46 4.92
N GLY A 261 -0.50 11.09 4.72
CA GLY A 261 -1.83 10.58 4.99
C GLY A 261 -2.87 11.35 4.19
N PHE A 262 -4.13 10.98 4.37
CA PHE A 262 -5.24 11.61 3.66
C PHE A 262 -6.28 12.13 4.63
N THR A 263 -7.04 13.13 4.20
CA THR A 263 -8.25 13.50 4.91
C THR A 263 -9.38 12.54 4.52
N LEU A 264 -9.92 11.81 5.49
CA LEU A 264 -10.81 10.68 5.23
C LEU A 264 -12.26 10.94 5.68
N THR A 265 -12.52 12.09 6.29
CA THR A 265 -13.84 12.47 6.79
C THR A 265 -14.38 13.71 6.08
N GLU A 266 -15.69 13.93 6.15
CA GLU A 266 -16.32 15.16 5.64
C GLU A 266 -15.81 16.43 6.38
N ASN A 267 -15.28 16.28 7.59
CA ASN A 267 -14.65 17.37 8.35
C ASN A 267 -13.24 17.69 7.88
N GLY A 268 -12.67 16.87 6.98
CA GLY A 268 -11.29 17.00 6.50
C GLY A 268 -10.26 16.53 7.52
N ASP A 269 -10.62 15.62 8.42
CA ASP A 269 -9.71 15.12 9.45
C ASP A 269 -8.64 14.19 8.85
N PHE A 270 -7.40 14.35 9.34
CA PHE A 270 -6.27 13.48 9.03
C PHE A 270 -5.48 13.09 10.27
N VAL A 271 -4.75 11.99 10.15
CA VAL A 271 -3.73 11.55 11.11
C VAL A 271 -2.52 11.07 10.31
N ILE A 272 -1.31 11.46 10.69
CA ILE A 272 -0.04 10.93 10.18
C ILE A 272 0.70 10.32 11.37
N ALA A 273 0.89 9.01 11.38
CA ALA A 273 1.61 8.28 12.42
C ALA A 273 3.00 7.83 11.91
N GLY A 274 3.80 7.21 12.77
CA GLY A 274 5.12 6.70 12.39
C GLY A 274 6.18 7.79 12.19
N LEU A 275 5.97 8.95 12.78
CA LEU A 275 6.91 10.06 12.69
C LEU A 275 8.02 9.93 13.76
N GLU A 276 9.27 10.00 13.33
CA GLU A 276 10.39 10.14 14.27
C GLU A 276 10.24 11.43 15.08
N SER A 277 10.79 11.46 16.30
CA SER A 277 10.79 12.71 17.07
C SER A 277 11.62 13.79 16.35
N GLY A 278 11.03 14.97 16.15
CA GLY A 278 11.66 16.04 15.37
C GLY A 278 10.68 17.11 14.92
N THR A 279 11.16 17.96 14.03
CA THR A 279 10.36 19.05 13.45
C THR A 279 9.95 18.74 12.03
N TYR A 280 8.71 19.09 11.70
CA TYR A 280 8.09 18.80 10.42
C TYR A 280 7.46 20.05 9.81
N LEU A 281 7.63 20.18 8.49
CA LEU A 281 6.77 21.03 7.67
C LEU A 281 5.59 20.20 7.20
N LEU A 282 4.39 20.76 7.25
CA LEU A 282 3.18 20.11 6.74
C LEU A 282 2.66 20.84 5.52
N ARG A 283 2.28 20.08 4.50
CA ARG A 283 1.56 20.60 3.34
C ARG A 283 0.31 19.77 3.08
N ALA A 284 -0.71 20.39 2.54
CA ALA A 284 -1.87 19.73 1.95
C ALA A 284 -1.90 20.01 0.46
N GLU A 285 -2.16 19.00 -0.34
CA GLU A 285 -2.18 19.05 -1.80
C GLU A 285 -3.32 18.21 -2.38
N PRO A 286 -3.85 18.58 -3.56
CA PRO A 286 -4.82 17.76 -4.26
C PRO A 286 -4.14 16.52 -4.83
N LEU A 287 -4.92 15.45 -5.06
CA LEU A 287 -4.47 14.25 -5.75
C LEU A 287 -4.43 14.51 -7.27
N ASP A 288 -3.28 14.90 -7.81
CA ASP A 288 -3.10 15.19 -9.25
C ASP A 288 -1.95 14.39 -9.90
N ASP A 289 -1.12 13.69 -9.13
CA ASP A 289 -0.04 12.83 -9.62
C ASP A 289 -0.43 11.36 -9.87
N GLY A 290 -1.67 11.01 -9.64
CA GLY A 290 -2.25 9.70 -9.93
C GLY A 290 -3.73 9.80 -10.28
N ASP A 291 -4.29 8.72 -10.78
CA ASP A 291 -5.74 8.65 -10.99
C ASP A 291 -6.41 8.46 -9.61
N ILE A 292 -7.45 9.25 -9.31
CA ILE A 292 -8.13 9.22 -8.01
C ILE A 292 -8.59 7.79 -7.64
N ASN A 293 -9.03 7.03 -8.63
CA ASN A 293 -9.48 5.65 -8.43
C ASN A 293 -8.35 4.68 -8.02
N SER A 294 -7.08 5.11 -8.12
CA SER A 294 -5.96 4.36 -7.56
C SER A 294 -5.89 4.45 -6.03
N PHE A 295 -6.57 5.43 -5.43
CA PHE A 295 -6.52 5.69 -3.99
C PHE A 295 -7.88 5.49 -3.33
N PHE A 296 -8.95 5.90 -3.99
CA PHE A 296 -10.31 5.92 -3.44
C PHE A 296 -11.31 5.39 -4.44
N ASP A 297 -12.40 4.80 -3.93
CA ASP A 297 -13.55 4.46 -4.75
C ASP A 297 -14.20 5.72 -5.33
N THR A 298 -14.86 5.58 -6.47
CA THR A 298 -15.52 6.70 -7.20
C THR A 298 -16.51 7.47 -6.34
N ASP A 299 -17.15 6.80 -5.39
CA ASP A 299 -18.19 7.38 -4.51
C ASP A 299 -17.62 8.08 -3.27
N PHE A 300 -16.28 8.06 -3.08
CA PHE A 300 -15.65 8.67 -1.91
C PHE A 300 -15.82 10.21 -1.88
N GLY A 301 -15.92 10.86 -3.03
CA GLY A 301 -16.17 12.30 -3.13
C GLY A 301 -14.92 13.14 -2.83
N VAL A 302 -13.79 12.81 -3.47
CA VAL A 302 -12.52 13.55 -3.34
C VAL A 302 -12.64 14.97 -3.89
N ASP A 303 -12.25 15.97 -3.08
CA ASP A 303 -12.14 17.36 -3.50
C ASP A 303 -10.70 17.64 -3.98
N VAL A 304 -10.53 17.89 -5.27
CA VAL A 304 -9.24 18.25 -5.90
C VAL A 304 -9.18 19.71 -6.34
N ASP A 305 -10.24 20.48 -6.12
CA ASP A 305 -10.32 21.89 -6.50
C ASP A 305 -9.74 22.79 -5.39
N PHE A 306 -8.45 22.65 -5.12
CA PHE A 306 -7.73 23.54 -4.22
C PHE A 306 -6.24 23.61 -4.58
N ARG A 307 -5.59 24.68 -4.15
CA ARG A 307 -4.16 24.88 -4.32
C ARG A 307 -3.39 24.30 -3.15
N VAL A 308 -2.17 23.82 -3.42
CA VAL A 308 -1.23 23.41 -2.37
C VAL A 308 -1.08 24.49 -1.31
N ALA A 309 -1.16 24.11 -0.06
CA ALA A 309 -0.96 25.02 1.08
C ALA A 309 -0.11 24.35 2.16
N PHE A 310 0.63 25.18 2.88
CA PHE A 310 1.43 24.75 4.01
C PHE A 310 0.77 25.18 5.33
N HIS A 311 0.98 24.39 6.36
CA HIS A 311 0.73 24.86 7.72
C HIS A 311 1.69 26.01 8.04
N ASP A 312 1.22 27.02 8.78
CA ASP A 312 1.92 28.29 9.00
C ASP A 312 3.17 28.16 9.91
N ARG A 313 3.34 27.04 10.59
CA ARG A 313 4.44 26.76 11.52
C ARG A 313 5.01 25.36 11.33
N VAL A 314 6.27 25.22 11.73
CA VAL A 314 6.85 23.88 11.92
C VAL A 314 6.20 23.20 13.12
N VAL A 315 5.96 21.90 13.00
CA VAL A 315 5.34 21.08 14.05
C VAL A 315 6.41 20.23 14.72
N ALA A 316 6.56 20.34 16.03
CA ALA A 316 7.49 19.53 16.80
C ALA A 316 6.79 18.27 17.31
N VAL A 317 7.20 17.10 16.82
CA VAL A 317 6.68 15.78 17.23
C VAL A 317 7.54 15.23 18.36
N PRO A 318 6.96 14.96 19.54
CA PRO A 318 7.68 14.30 20.63
C PRO A 318 7.84 12.79 20.37
N ARG A 319 8.83 12.20 21.01
CA ARG A 319 9.02 10.74 21.01
C ARG A 319 7.83 10.06 21.68
N GLY A 320 7.23 9.07 20.99
CA GLY A 320 6.09 8.30 21.51
C GLY A 320 4.83 9.11 21.80
N GLY A 321 4.74 10.35 21.28
CA GLY A 321 3.62 11.25 21.52
C GLY A 321 2.95 11.77 20.26
N GLY A 322 1.85 12.51 20.41
CA GLY A 322 1.11 13.08 19.30
C GLY A 322 0.91 14.57 19.42
N VAL A 323 0.90 15.27 18.29
CA VAL A 323 0.47 16.66 18.16
C VAL A 323 -0.91 16.66 17.52
N ARG A 324 -1.84 17.45 18.07
CA ARG A 324 -3.23 17.49 17.62
C ARG A 324 -3.64 18.92 17.28
N ASP A 325 -4.85 19.05 16.77
CA ASP A 325 -5.48 20.34 16.46
C ASP A 325 -4.72 21.19 15.43
N ILE A 326 -4.01 20.50 14.51
CA ILE A 326 -3.40 21.14 13.35
C ILE A 326 -4.49 21.50 12.33
N GLU A 327 -4.49 22.75 11.86
CA GLU A 327 -5.37 23.16 10.76
C GLU A 327 -4.52 23.63 9.58
N ILE A 328 -4.78 23.08 8.38
CA ILE A 328 -4.21 23.55 7.12
C ILE A 328 -5.35 24.16 6.30
N LYS A 329 -5.26 25.46 6.04
CA LYS A 329 -6.26 26.20 5.27
C LYS A 329 -5.85 26.25 3.82
N VAL A 330 -6.66 25.68 2.94
CA VAL A 330 -6.46 25.73 1.49
C VAL A 330 -7.45 26.70 0.83
N VAL A 331 -7.12 27.14 -0.38
CA VAL A 331 -7.97 27.99 -1.21
C VAL A 331 -8.28 27.28 -2.52
N ALA A 332 -9.43 27.58 -3.12
CA ALA A 332 -9.80 27.04 -4.43
C ALA A 332 -8.76 27.40 -5.51
N LYS A 333 -8.67 26.56 -6.55
CA LYS A 333 -7.83 26.80 -7.75
C LYS A 333 -8.27 28.04 -8.52
#